data_3905527ed766c722eca4ea9d6cd7a6c0
#
_entry.id   3905527ed766c722eca4ea9d6cd7a6c0
#
_cell.length_a   1.000
_cell.length_b   1.000
_cell.length_c   1.000
_cell.angle_alpha   90.00
_cell.angle_beta   90.00
_cell.angle_gamma   90.00
#
_symmetry.space_group_name_H-M   'P 1'
#
loop_
_entity.id
_entity.type
_entity.pdbx_description
1 polymer ?
#
loop_
_entity_poly.entity_id
_entity_poly.type
_entity_poly.pdbx_seq_one_letter_code
_entity_poly.pdbx_strand_id
1 'polypeptide(L)'
;MTTRTDRLPVRRSRLRRSLLAVLVTSLILVGTVVVEALDVPGNDSVAAKLAEWGRGHGLNGAITGLEQVTYQQPPTGGLPVGGIPHPDGAVRAATAAHGPAPLATLAAGQPLPDEGQWQTVVTSGGRPAVQVASLRPDGQHTSFVVGVMRLDPALVRGELHPGTQDPGGSWQASTSLSGPAQNGIAAVFNGGFRLSDPSHNGYYSEGRTVAPLRDGAASLVLRTDGTADVGAWNSEVRMGPDVASVRQNLQLLVDGGQVNPTCSTGGTSEWGSTIGQAAYIDRSGFGVTATGAEIYVGGPALSVCTLGRILQDAGVVRGMELDINPAWISGTYFHDPPHGVPTGYRLYPAEQVSPQHYFTPSSRDWYAWYIRSSPMTVRSQ
;
A
#
# COMPACT_ATOMS: atom_id res chain seq x y z
N MET A 1 -5.21 75.13 38.25
CA MET A 1 -5.05 74.97 36.78
C MET A 1 -4.20 73.72 36.56
N THR A 2 -4.78 72.59 36.35
CA THR A 2 -4.11 71.30 36.26
C THR A 2 -4.18 70.85 34.80
N THR A 3 -3.04 70.82 34.14
CA THR A 3 -2.88 70.33 32.79
C THR A 3 -2.79 68.78 32.80
N ARG A 4 -3.78 68.15 32.29
CA ARG A 4 -3.89 66.70 32.07
C ARG A 4 -3.21 66.41 30.75
N THR A 5 -2.06 65.74 30.78
CA THR A 5 -1.37 65.25 29.57
C THR A 5 -1.89 63.88 29.20
N ASP A 6 -2.75 63.82 28.20
CA ASP A 6 -3.19 62.57 27.54
C ASP A 6 -2.02 61.96 26.71
N ARG A 7 -1.41 60.90 27.22
CA ARG A 7 -0.42 60.10 26.49
C ARG A 7 -0.93 58.70 26.29
N LEU A 8 -1.88 58.46 25.38
CA LEU A 8 -2.39 57.10 25.15
C LEU A 8 -2.74 56.65 23.70
N PRO A 9 -2.32 57.25 22.57
CA PRO A 9 -2.57 56.63 21.27
C PRO A 9 -1.39 55.84 20.69
N VAL A 10 -0.13 56.13 21.08
CA VAL A 10 1.06 55.56 20.38
C VAL A 10 1.29 54.09 20.67
N ARG A 11 0.93 53.58 21.83
CA ARG A 11 1.15 52.18 22.22
C ARG A 11 0.22 51.23 21.48
N ARG A 12 -1.02 51.60 21.21
CA ARG A 12 -2.01 50.78 20.47
C ARG A 12 -1.67 50.66 18.98
N SER A 13 -1.09 51.70 18.38
CA SER A 13 -0.69 51.66 16.96
C SER A 13 0.54 50.75 16.71
N ARG A 14 1.50 50.75 17.64
CA ARG A 14 2.67 49.86 17.57
C ARG A 14 2.25 48.38 17.74
N LEU A 15 1.37 48.07 18.70
CA LEU A 15 0.85 46.71 18.90
C LEU A 15 0.09 46.21 17.67
N ARG A 16 -0.78 47.02 17.06
CA ARG A 16 -1.50 46.67 15.82
C ARG A 16 -0.54 46.41 14.65
N ARG A 17 0.51 47.22 14.49
CA ARG A 17 1.53 47.02 13.44
C ARG A 17 2.33 45.75 13.69
N SER A 18 2.70 45.42 14.91
CA SER A 18 3.38 44.19 15.26
C SER A 18 2.49 42.97 15.02
N LEU A 19 1.21 43.02 15.40
CA LEU A 19 0.27 41.96 15.14
C LEU A 19 0.03 41.74 13.62
N LEU A 20 -0.06 42.84 12.86
CA LEU A 20 -0.19 42.75 11.40
C LEU A 20 1.08 42.16 10.77
N ALA A 21 2.25 42.56 11.22
CA ALA A 21 3.52 42.02 10.74
C ALA A 21 3.62 40.53 11.03
N VAL A 22 3.29 40.08 12.24
CA VAL A 22 3.25 38.63 12.60
C VAL A 22 2.25 37.89 11.73
N LEU A 23 1.05 38.44 11.52
CA LEU A 23 0.04 37.80 10.66
C LEU A 23 0.54 37.66 9.21
N VAL A 24 1.10 38.72 8.64
CA VAL A 24 1.64 38.70 7.26
C VAL A 24 2.80 37.72 7.15
N THR A 25 3.71 37.69 8.10
CA THR A 25 4.83 36.74 8.14
C THR A 25 4.31 35.29 8.23
N SER A 26 3.33 35.05 9.10
CA SER A 26 2.70 33.74 9.23
C SER A 26 2.00 33.28 7.93
N LEU A 27 1.29 34.20 7.26
CA LEU A 27 0.64 33.90 5.98
C LEU A 27 1.65 33.59 4.87
N ILE A 28 2.76 34.33 4.81
CA ILE A 28 3.86 34.07 3.88
C ILE A 28 4.47 32.69 4.18
N LEU A 29 4.75 32.38 5.44
CA LEU A 29 5.30 31.08 5.83
C LEU A 29 4.37 29.94 5.47
N VAL A 30 3.08 30.07 5.77
CA VAL A 30 2.08 29.06 5.37
C VAL A 30 2.02 28.94 3.85
N GLY A 31 2.05 30.04 3.13
CA GLY A 31 2.06 30.06 1.66
C GLY A 31 3.27 29.31 1.07
N THR A 32 4.48 29.57 1.61
CA THR A 32 5.69 28.84 1.16
C THR A 32 5.59 27.34 1.43
N VAL A 33 5.16 26.96 2.64
CA VAL A 33 4.93 25.54 3.00
C VAL A 33 3.97 24.84 2.02
N VAL A 34 2.84 25.49 1.73
CA VAL A 34 1.84 24.92 0.82
C VAL A 34 2.43 24.80 -0.59
N VAL A 35 3.15 25.81 -1.09
CA VAL A 35 3.78 25.75 -2.41
C VAL A 35 4.81 24.62 -2.46
N GLU A 36 5.73 24.52 -1.51
CA GLU A 36 6.74 23.45 -1.46
C GLU A 36 6.11 22.07 -1.38
N ALA A 37 5.09 21.89 -0.55
CA ALA A 37 4.40 20.60 -0.43
C ALA A 37 3.66 20.22 -1.72
N LEU A 38 3.05 21.17 -2.42
CA LEU A 38 2.29 20.91 -3.64
C LEU A 38 3.16 20.79 -4.88
N ASP A 39 4.38 21.31 -4.87
CA ASP A 39 5.35 21.24 -5.98
C ASP A 39 5.95 19.83 -6.14
N VAL A 40 5.73 18.94 -5.18
CA VAL A 40 6.13 17.53 -5.29
C VAL A 40 5.39 16.87 -6.46
N PRO A 41 6.14 16.32 -7.45
CA PRO A 41 5.52 15.64 -8.59
C PRO A 41 4.60 14.50 -8.16
N GLY A 42 3.53 14.28 -8.93
CA GLY A 42 2.58 13.21 -8.70
C GLY A 42 1.17 13.70 -8.36
N ASN A 43 0.23 12.77 -8.35
CA ASN A 43 -1.18 13.04 -8.11
C ASN A 43 -1.66 12.61 -6.70
N ASP A 44 -0.74 12.56 -5.75
CA ASP A 44 -1.07 12.39 -4.34
C ASP A 44 -2.06 13.46 -3.89
N SER A 45 -2.96 13.12 -2.98
CA SER A 45 -3.90 14.10 -2.43
C SER A 45 -3.17 15.26 -1.74
N VAL A 46 -3.77 16.45 -1.75
CA VAL A 46 -3.21 17.63 -1.07
C VAL A 46 -2.90 17.33 0.40
N ALA A 47 -3.79 16.59 1.08
CA ALA A 47 -3.58 16.19 2.46
C ALA A 47 -2.36 15.26 2.61
N ALA A 48 -2.19 14.29 1.71
CA ALA A 48 -1.03 13.40 1.71
C ALA A 48 0.27 14.18 1.47
N LYS A 49 0.30 15.09 0.47
CA LYS A 49 1.46 15.94 0.17
C LYS A 49 1.85 16.82 1.37
N LEU A 50 0.87 17.46 2.02
CA LEU A 50 1.12 18.29 3.22
C LEU A 50 1.61 17.46 4.40
N ALA A 51 1.02 16.27 4.63
CA ALA A 51 1.46 15.36 5.69
C ALA A 51 2.89 14.86 5.44
N GLU A 52 3.23 14.49 4.21
CA GLU A 52 4.57 14.07 3.82
C GLU A 52 5.60 15.19 3.98
N TRP A 53 5.26 16.41 3.52
CA TRP A 53 6.10 17.57 3.72
C TRP A 53 6.35 17.81 5.22
N GLY A 54 5.30 17.82 6.03
CA GLY A 54 5.42 18.03 7.47
C GLY A 54 6.29 16.97 8.16
N ARG A 55 6.13 15.70 7.80
CA ARG A 55 6.97 14.61 8.33
C ARG A 55 8.44 14.78 7.94
N GLY A 56 8.71 15.16 6.69
CA GLY A 56 10.06 15.46 6.21
C GLY A 56 10.73 16.64 6.90
N HIS A 57 9.94 17.56 7.49
CA HIS A 57 10.41 18.76 8.20
C HIS A 57 10.28 18.68 9.73
N GLY A 58 10.19 17.48 10.28
CA GLY A 58 10.20 17.26 11.74
C GLY A 58 8.87 17.53 12.46
N LEU A 59 7.76 17.71 11.73
CA LEU A 59 6.43 17.92 12.27
C LEU A 59 5.66 16.62 12.58
N ASN A 60 6.36 15.49 12.72
CA ASN A 60 5.75 14.18 12.97
C ASN A 60 4.72 14.22 14.09
N GLY A 61 5.05 14.83 15.24
CA GLY A 61 4.13 14.92 16.38
C GLY A 61 2.86 15.71 16.09
N ALA A 62 2.95 16.80 15.32
CA ALA A 62 1.79 17.60 14.94
C ALA A 62 0.90 16.85 13.94
N ILE A 63 1.48 16.19 12.95
CA ILE A 63 0.75 15.38 11.97
C ILE A 63 0.06 14.21 12.68
N THR A 64 0.78 13.46 13.51
CA THR A 64 0.19 12.35 14.29
C THR A 64 -0.92 12.84 15.22
N GLY A 65 -0.75 14.01 15.87
CA GLY A 65 -1.80 14.61 16.71
C GLY A 65 -3.06 14.98 15.91
N LEU A 66 -2.91 15.53 14.70
CA LEU A 66 -4.03 15.82 13.81
C LEU A 66 -4.73 14.52 13.36
N GLU A 67 -3.96 13.53 12.95
CA GLU A 67 -4.48 12.23 12.56
C GLU A 67 -5.24 11.56 13.72
N GLN A 68 -4.75 11.64 14.96
CA GLN A 68 -5.44 11.12 16.15
C GLN A 68 -6.79 11.78 16.39
N VAL A 69 -6.89 13.11 16.20
CA VAL A 69 -8.14 13.85 16.39
C VAL A 69 -9.15 13.54 15.29
N THR A 70 -8.67 13.27 14.06
CA THR A 70 -9.54 12.98 12.91
C THR A 70 -9.88 11.50 12.77
N TYR A 71 -9.14 10.63 13.44
CA TYR A 71 -9.38 9.18 13.38
C TYR A 71 -10.75 8.83 13.95
N GLN A 72 -11.49 8.02 13.21
CA GLN A 72 -12.76 7.41 13.67
C GLN A 72 -12.60 5.90 13.57
N GLN A 73 -13.02 5.21 14.63
CA GLN A 73 -13.07 3.74 14.58
C GLN A 73 -14.04 3.30 13.47
N PRO A 74 -13.68 2.28 12.68
CA PRO A 74 -14.59 1.75 11.67
C PRO A 74 -15.93 1.33 12.32
N PRO A 75 -17.07 1.70 11.73
CA PRO A 75 -18.38 1.27 12.22
C PRO A 75 -18.51 -0.25 12.14
N THR A 76 -19.27 -0.80 13.07
CA THR A 76 -19.61 -2.23 13.11
C THR A 76 -20.97 -2.51 12.50
N GLY A 77 -21.14 -3.71 11.94
CA GLY A 77 -22.39 -4.15 11.31
C GLY A 77 -22.64 -3.53 9.94
N GLY A 78 -23.85 -3.68 9.44
CA GLY A 78 -24.27 -3.22 8.13
C GLY A 78 -23.91 -4.14 6.97
N LEU A 79 -24.24 -3.70 5.76
CA LEU A 79 -23.88 -4.36 4.50
C LEU A 79 -23.03 -3.41 3.66
N PRO A 80 -22.13 -3.93 2.81
CA PRO A 80 -21.38 -3.09 1.90
C PRO A 80 -22.30 -2.35 0.94
N VAL A 81 -22.06 -1.07 0.74
CA VAL A 81 -22.80 -0.27 -0.24
C VAL A 81 -22.50 -0.82 -1.64
N GLY A 82 -23.54 -1.24 -2.36
CA GLY A 82 -23.39 -1.89 -3.68
C GLY A 82 -23.06 -3.39 -3.63
N GLY A 83 -22.97 -3.99 -2.44
CA GLY A 83 -22.63 -5.40 -2.26
C GLY A 83 -21.15 -5.71 -2.46
N ILE A 84 -20.83 -6.95 -2.82
CA ILE A 84 -19.48 -7.37 -3.19
C ILE A 84 -19.20 -6.91 -4.63
N PRO A 85 -18.06 -6.24 -4.90
CA PRO A 85 -17.73 -5.78 -6.24
C PRO A 85 -17.66 -6.93 -7.26
N HIS A 86 -18.23 -6.68 -8.42
CA HIS A 86 -18.06 -7.53 -9.59
C HIS A 86 -17.29 -6.74 -10.65
N PRO A 87 -16.03 -7.08 -10.95
CA PRO A 87 -15.25 -6.33 -11.93
C PRO A 87 -15.89 -6.40 -13.33
N ASP A 88 -16.02 -5.25 -13.98
CA ASP A 88 -16.54 -5.19 -15.34
C ASP A 88 -15.67 -6.02 -16.30
N GLY A 89 -16.33 -6.87 -17.11
CA GLY A 89 -15.64 -7.73 -18.05
C GLY A 89 -14.89 -8.94 -17.43
N ALA A 90 -14.92 -9.08 -16.10
CA ALA A 90 -14.32 -10.25 -15.45
C ALA A 90 -15.08 -11.53 -15.79
N VAL A 91 -14.32 -12.59 -16.02
CA VAL A 91 -14.86 -13.93 -16.15
C VAL A 91 -14.73 -14.63 -14.81
N ARG A 92 -15.85 -15.08 -14.24
CA ARG A 92 -15.81 -15.94 -13.05
C ARG A 92 -14.83 -17.08 -13.35
N ALA A 93 -13.80 -17.20 -12.50
CA ALA A 93 -12.88 -18.32 -12.65
C ALA A 93 -13.75 -19.59 -12.64
N ALA A 94 -13.77 -20.30 -13.75
CA ALA A 94 -14.46 -21.57 -13.78
C ALA A 94 -13.96 -22.36 -12.57
N THR A 95 -14.86 -23.02 -11.86
CA THR A 95 -14.52 -24.06 -10.89
C THR A 95 -13.88 -25.22 -11.68
N ALA A 96 -12.78 -24.89 -12.34
CA ALA A 96 -11.98 -25.85 -13.04
C ALA A 96 -11.36 -26.75 -11.96
N ALA A 97 -11.24 -28.01 -12.25
CA ALA A 97 -10.58 -29.01 -11.40
C ALA A 97 -9.15 -28.60 -10.95
N HIS A 98 -8.67 -27.42 -11.31
CA HIS A 98 -7.32 -26.88 -11.09
C HIS A 98 -7.29 -25.38 -10.76
N GLY A 99 -8.42 -24.69 -10.53
CA GLY A 99 -8.45 -23.28 -10.09
C GLY A 99 -8.22 -23.14 -8.58
N PRO A 100 -7.88 -21.91 -8.09
CA PRO A 100 -7.79 -21.66 -6.65
C PRO A 100 -9.16 -21.87 -6.00
N ALA A 101 -9.18 -22.46 -4.80
CA ALA A 101 -10.40 -22.57 -4.02
C ALA A 101 -10.93 -21.16 -3.67
N PRO A 102 -12.27 -20.97 -3.59
CA PRO A 102 -12.82 -19.73 -3.07
C PRO A 102 -12.28 -19.42 -1.68
N LEU A 103 -12.11 -18.12 -1.38
CA LEU A 103 -11.70 -17.68 -0.05
C LEU A 103 -12.84 -17.97 0.96
N ALA A 104 -12.46 -18.36 2.15
CA ALA A 104 -13.40 -18.49 3.25
C ALA A 104 -13.99 -17.12 3.61
N THR A 105 -15.31 -17.06 3.84
CA THR A 105 -15.95 -15.85 4.33
C THR A 105 -15.68 -15.69 5.82
N LEU A 106 -15.17 -14.53 6.23
CA LEU A 106 -14.85 -14.23 7.63
C LEU A 106 -16.04 -13.61 8.38
N ALA A 107 -16.99 -13.03 7.66
CA ALA A 107 -18.21 -12.49 8.23
C ALA A 107 -19.16 -13.61 8.66
N ALA A 108 -19.81 -13.42 9.80
CA ALA A 108 -20.83 -14.35 10.27
C ALA A 108 -22.07 -14.35 9.35
N GLY A 109 -22.72 -15.50 9.22
CA GLY A 109 -23.94 -15.68 8.44
C GLY A 109 -23.68 -16.14 7.00
N GLN A 110 -24.68 -15.97 6.14
CA GLN A 110 -24.59 -16.35 4.75
C GLN A 110 -23.62 -15.45 3.97
N PRO A 111 -22.76 -16.02 3.11
CA PRO A 111 -21.96 -15.25 2.18
C PRO A 111 -22.83 -14.35 1.31
N LEU A 112 -22.34 -13.16 1.01
CA LEU A 112 -22.97 -12.31 -0.01
C LEU A 112 -22.69 -12.91 -1.41
N PRO A 113 -23.52 -12.61 -2.41
CA PRO A 113 -23.24 -13.02 -3.78
C PRO A 113 -21.79 -12.64 -4.18
N ASP A 114 -21.07 -13.57 -4.78
CA ASP A 114 -19.67 -13.44 -5.22
C ASP A 114 -18.62 -13.23 -4.11
N GLU A 115 -18.99 -13.20 -2.84
CA GLU A 115 -18.04 -13.07 -1.73
C GLU A 115 -17.04 -14.23 -1.71
N GLY A 116 -15.76 -13.91 -1.71
CA GLY A 116 -14.65 -14.86 -1.73
C GLY A 116 -14.45 -15.58 -3.07
N GLN A 117 -15.26 -15.30 -4.09
CA GLN A 117 -15.12 -15.96 -5.40
C GLN A 117 -14.03 -15.28 -6.23
N TRP A 118 -13.11 -16.10 -6.80
CA TRP A 118 -12.09 -15.60 -7.69
C TRP A 118 -12.66 -15.25 -9.07
N GLN A 119 -12.28 -14.09 -9.55
CA GLN A 119 -12.67 -13.55 -10.85
C GLN A 119 -11.41 -13.24 -11.65
N THR A 120 -11.31 -13.76 -12.87
CA THR A 120 -10.17 -13.49 -13.75
C THR A 120 -10.33 -12.12 -14.39
N VAL A 121 -9.38 -11.23 -14.13
CA VAL A 121 -9.39 -9.86 -14.66
C VAL A 121 -8.32 -9.64 -15.71
N VAL A 122 -7.22 -10.41 -15.71
CA VAL A 122 -6.20 -10.36 -16.77
C VAL A 122 -5.87 -11.78 -17.20
N THR A 123 -5.77 -11.99 -18.51
CA THR A 123 -5.37 -13.27 -19.10
C THR A 123 -4.10 -13.12 -19.94
N SER A 124 -3.31 -14.17 -20.00
CA SER A 124 -2.17 -14.27 -20.91
C SER A 124 -2.20 -15.66 -21.58
N GLY A 125 -2.23 -15.68 -22.91
CA GLY A 125 -2.36 -16.94 -23.66
C GLY A 125 -3.60 -17.76 -23.28
N GLY A 126 -4.72 -17.11 -22.93
CA GLY A 126 -5.95 -17.77 -22.50
C GLY A 126 -5.93 -18.33 -21.07
N ARG A 127 -4.84 -18.10 -20.32
CA ARG A 127 -4.70 -18.52 -18.91
C ARG A 127 -4.88 -17.32 -17.97
N PRO A 128 -5.47 -17.52 -16.77
CA PRO A 128 -5.59 -16.47 -15.77
C PRO A 128 -4.23 -15.99 -15.30
N ALA A 129 -3.87 -14.72 -15.59
CA ALA A 129 -2.64 -14.08 -15.16
C ALA A 129 -2.85 -13.28 -13.86
N VAL A 130 -3.98 -12.56 -13.77
CA VAL A 130 -4.42 -11.89 -12.55
C VAL A 130 -5.86 -12.28 -12.25
N GLN A 131 -6.09 -12.67 -11.02
CA GLN A 131 -7.42 -12.95 -10.47
C GLN A 131 -7.64 -12.08 -9.25
N VAL A 132 -8.88 -11.63 -9.04
CA VAL A 132 -9.26 -10.87 -7.86
C VAL A 132 -10.42 -11.54 -7.13
N ALA A 133 -10.47 -11.35 -5.83
CA ALA A 133 -11.60 -11.74 -4.99
C ALA A 133 -11.88 -10.63 -3.99
N SER A 134 -13.12 -10.51 -3.55
CA SER A 134 -13.54 -9.53 -2.55
C SER A 134 -14.31 -10.21 -1.45
N LEU A 135 -14.06 -9.79 -0.21
CA LEU A 135 -14.75 -10.33 0.97
C LEU A 135 -14.89 -9.28 2.05
N ARG A 136 -15.81 -9.51 2.98
CA ARG A 136 -15.92 -8.70 4.19
C ARG A 136 -14.79 -9.06 5.16
N PRO A 137 -14.15 -8.06 5.84
CA PRO A 137 -12.92 -8.29 6.60
C PRO A 137 -13.10 -9.25 7.80
N ASP A 138 -14.21 -9.14 8.50
CA ASP A 138 -14.51 -9.96 9.69
C ASP A 138 -16.01 -9.95 10.05
N GLY A 139 -16.37 -10.56 11.18
CA GLY A 139 -17.74 -10.63 11.66
C GLY A 139 -18.30 -9.34 12.28
N GLN A 140 -17.46 -8.33 12.49
CA GLN A 140 -17.85 -7.04 13.08
C GLN A 140 -17.98 -5.94 12.02
N HIS A 141 -17.02 -5.85 11.12
CA HIS A 141 -16.92 -4.77 10.13
C HIS A 141 -17.54 -5.15 8.79
N THR A 142 -18.75 -5.68 8.86
CA THR A 142 -19.47 -6.32 7.75
C THR A 142 -19.92 -5.36 6.63
N SER A 143 -19.84 -4.05 6.85
CA SER A 143 -20.11 -3.02 5.83
C SER A 143 -18.91 -2.68 4.94
N PHE A 144 -17.71 -3.20 5.26
CA PHE A 144 -16.50 -2.98 4.50
C PHE A 144 -16.19 -4.14 3.54
N VAL A 145 -15.41 -3.84 2.51
CA VAL A 145 -14.92 -4.82 1.54
C VAL A 145 -13.41 -4.72 1.45
N VAL A 146 -12.75 -5.87 1.54
CA VAL A 146 -11.32 -6.06 1.32
C VAL A 146 -11.13 -6.73 -0.02
N GLY A 147 -10.13 -6.29 -0.77
CA GLY A 147 -9.73 -6.89 -2.04
C GLY A 147 -8.52 -7.80 -1.88
N VAL A 148 -8.56 -8.91 -2.59
CA VAL A 148 -7.47 -9.88 -2.69
C VAL A 148 -7.12 -10.06 -4.16
N MET A 149 -5.83 -9.93 -4.49
CA MET A 149 -5.31 -10.12 -5.85
C MET A 149 -4.36 -11.30 -5.86
N ARG A 150 -4.55 -12.21 -6.81
CA ARG A 150 -3.70 -13.38 -7.06
C ARG A 150 -3.03 -13.24 -8.41
N LEU A 151 -1.71 -13.36 -8.42
CA LEU A 151 -0.84 -13.22 -9.57
C LEU A 151 -0.20 -14.59 -9.86
N ASP A 152 -0.21 -15.01 -11.14
CA ASP A 152 0.45 -16.24 -11.59
C ASP A 152 1.90 -15.91 -12.03
N PRO A 153 2.94 -16.28 -11.25
CA PRO A 153 4.33 -15.94 -11.59
C PRO A 153 4.83 -16.58 -12.89
N ALA A 154 4.13 -17.60 -13.40
CA ALA A 154 4.44 -18.14 -14.72
C ALA A 154 4.01 -17.21 -15.87
N LEU A 155 3.08 -16.31 -15.63
CA LEU A 155 2.46 -15.43 -16.62
C LEU A 155 2.79 -13.96 -16.41
N VAL A 156 3.14 -13.56 -15.17
CA VAL A 156 3.55 -12.19 -14.84
C VAL A 156 4.94 -12.16 -14.23
N ARG A 157 5.57 -10.99 -14.26
CA ARG A 157 6.85 -10.70 -13.61
C ARG A 157 6.75 -9.39 -12.83
N GLY A 158 7.30 -9.38 -11.63
CA GLY A 158 7.31 -8.22 -10.74
C GLY A 158 8.54 -7.33 -10.94
N GLU A 159 8.36 -6.04 -10.73
CA GLU A 159 9.42 -5.03 -10.65
C GLU A 159 9.15 -4.09 -9.46
N LEU A 160 10.23 -3.73 -8.72
CA LEU A 160 10.17 -2.69 -7.69
C LEU A 160 10.50 -1.34 -8.33
N HIS A 161 9.60 -0.40 -8.21
CA HIS A 161 9.75 0.98 -8.67
C HIS A 161 10.08 1.91 -7.49
N PRO A 162 11.08 2.79 -7.64
CA PRO A 162 11.40 3.76 -6.59
C PRO A 162 10.38 4.90 -6.55
N GLY A 163 10.23 5.53 -5.39
CA GLY A 163 9.55 6.80 -5.27
C GLY A 163 10.50 7.99 -5.45
N THR A 164 9.95 9.16 -5.76
CA THR A 164 10.74 10.39 -5.92
C THR A 164 11.32 10.88 -4.59
N GLN A 165 10.71 10.53 -3.47
CA GLN A 165 11.15 10.89 -2.11
C GLN A 165 11.64 9.68 -1.32
N ASP A 166 10.96 8.55 -1.42
CA ASP A 166 11.27 7.33 -0.71
C ASP A 166 11.35 6.15 -1.69
N PRO A 167 12.54 5.65 -2.03
CA PRO A 167 13.86 5.97 -1.45
C PRO A 167 14.50 7.25 -1.98
N GLY A 168 13.90 7.96 -2.94
CA GLY A 168 14.51 9.10 -3.60
C GLY A 168 15.74 8.75 -4.44
N GLY A 169 16.45 9.77 -4.93
CA GLY A 169 17.66 9.57 -5.75
C GLY A 169 17.37 9.26 -7.22
N SER A 170 18.39 8.77 -7.93
CA SER A 170 18.31 8.43 -9.37
C SER A 170 18.37 6.94 -9.56
N TRP A 171 17.49 6.40 -10.40
CA TRP A 171 17.28 4.97 -10.65
C TRP A 171 17.12 4.71 -12.15
N GLN A 172 17.39 3.47 -12.59
CA GLN A 172 17.05 3.02 -13.95
C GLN A 172 15.54 2.78 -14.05
N ALA A 173 14.95 2.17 -13.01
CA ALA A 173 13.52 2.02 -12.91
C ALA A 173 12.84 3.39 -12.76
N SER A 174 11.73 3.57 -13.48
CA SER A 174 10.96 4.83 -13.46
C SER A 174 10.16 4.96 -12.17
N THR A 175 9.97 6.19 -11.70
CA THR A 175 9.04 6.52 -10.62
C THR A 175 7.57 6.52 -11.06
N SER A 176 7.30 6.26 -12.34
CA SER A 176 5.95 6.24 -12.93
C SER A 176 5.85 5.28 -14.12
N LEU A 177 4.65 4.83 -14.40
CA LEU A 177 4.29 4.12 -15.64
C LEU A 177 4.18 5.13 -16.78
N SER A 178 5.25 5.36 -17.52
CA SER A 178 5.26 6.26 -18.67
C SER A 178 5.90 5.61 -19.89
N GLY A 179 5.42 5.95 -21.07
CA GLY A 179 5.94 5.41 -22.33
C GLY A 179 5.95 3.88 -22.37
N PRO A 180 7.10 3.24 -22.70
CA PRO A 180 7.19 1.78 -22.78
C PRO A 180 6.87 1.03 -21.48
N ALA A 181 7.03 1.67 -20.31
CA ALA A 181 6.69 1.06 -19.01
C ALA A 181 5.20 0.77 -18.82
N GLN A 182 4.33 1.28 -19.69
CA GLN A 182 2.90 0.95 -19.71
C GLN A 182 2.58 -0.35 -20.42
N ASN A 183 3.50 -0.83 -21.26
CA ASN A 183 3.24 -1.99 -22.09
C ASN A 183 3.20 -3.28 -21.26
N GLY A 184 2.08 -3.98 -21.33
CA GLY A 184 1.89 -5.26 -20.65
C GLY A 184 1.74 -5.15 -19.13
N ILE A 185 1.45 -3.94 -18.60
CA ILE A 185 1.13 -3.80 -17.17
C ILE A 185 -0.15 -4.61 -16.85
N ALA A 186 -0.07 -5.44 -15.83
CA ALA A 186 -1.19 -6.26 -15.38
C ALA A 186 -1.73 -5.79 -14.04
N ALA A 187 -0.84 -5.43 -13.11
CA ALA A 187 -1.20 -4.98 -11.79
C ALA A 187 -0.13 -4.08 -11.18
N VAL A 188 -0.53 -3.24 -10.23
CA VAL A 188 0.37 -2.46 -9.39
C VAL A 188 -0.15 -2.42 -7.95
N PHE A 189 0.75 -2.26 -6.99
CA PHE A 189 0.38 -1.98 -5.60
C PHE A 189 1.50 -1.27 -4.84
N ASN A 190 1.16 -0.72 -3.67
CA ASN A 190 2.08 0.04 -2.82
C ASN A 190 3.25 -0.79 -2.29
N GLY A 191 4.34 -0.10 -1.97
CA GLY A 191 5.45 -0.63 -1.18
C GLY A 191 5.14 -0.70 0.32
N GLY A 192 6.20 -0.79 1.14
CA GLY A 192 6.10 -0.85 2.60
C GLY A 192 6.14 0.52 3.27
N PHE A 193 6.38 0.53 4.58
CA PHE A 193 6.54 1.74 5.38
C PHE A 193 7.71 2.58 4.87
N ARG A 194 7.70 3.87 5.20
CA ARG A 194 8.83 4.75 4.86
C ARG A 194 10.15 4.18 5.38
N LEU A 195 11.23 4.39 4.62
CA LEU A 195 12.57 3.97 5.05
C LEU A 195 13.05 4.74 6.28
N SER A 196 12.51 5.95 6.49
CA SER A 196 12.76 6.77 7.69
C SER A 196 11.90 6.37 8.91
N ASP A 197 11.00 5.38 8.78
CA ASP A 197 10.20 4.90 9.89
C ASP A 197 11.10 4.25 10.96
N PRO A 198 10.77 4.39 12.27
CA PRO A 198 11.53 3.76 13.35
C PRO A 198 11.66 2.25 13.28
N SER A 199 10.84 1.56 12.49
CA SER A 199 10.98 0.13 12.22
C SER A 199 12.24 -0.22 11.40
N HIS A 200 12.96 0.78 10.85
CA HIS A 200 14.21 0.62 10.12
C HIS A 200 14.14 -0.39 8.98
N ASN A 201 13.21 -0.17 8.06
CA ASN A 201 12.98 -1.07 6.93
C ASN A 201 14.11 -1.00 5.91
N GLY A 202 14.63 -2.16 5.48
CA GLY A 202 15.71 -2.26 4.51
C GLY A 202 15.25 -2.06 3.07
N TYR A 203 16.16 -1.58 2.23
CA TYR A 203 15.91 -1.39 0.79
C TYR A 203 17.17 -1.68 -0.03
N TYR A 204 17.05 -2.62 -0.95
CA TYR A 204 18.06 -2.94 -1.95
C TYR A 204 17.42 -3.00 -3.34
N SER A 205 17.99 -2.33 -4.30
CA SER A 205 17.59 -2.42 -5.72
C SER A 205 18.72 -1.95 -6.62
N GLU A 206 18.77 -2.44 -7.85
CA GLU A 206 19.76 -2.07 -8.87
C GLU A 206 21.22 -2.15 -8.37
N GLY A 207 21.53 -3.18 -7.58
CA GLY A 207 22.87 -3.38 -7.02
C GLY A 207 23.24 -2.46 -5.86
N ARG A 208 22.32 -1.67 -5.33
CA ARG A 208 22.55 -0.67 -4.27
C ARG A 208 21.71 -0.96 -3.02
N THR A 209 22.34 -0.95 -1.86
CA THR A 209 21.67 -0.93 -0.56
C THR A 209 21.47 0.52 -0.13
N VAL A 210 20.24 1.02 -0.15
CA VAL A 210 19.88 2.38 0.27
C VAL A 210 19.60 2.45 1.76
N ALA A 211 18.91 1.44 2.27
CA ALA A 211 18.71 1.23 3.69
C ALA A 211 19.21 -0.17 4.07
N PRO A 212 19.96 -0.32 5.16
CA PRO A 212 20.55 -1.61 5.55
C PRO A 212 19.51 -2.70 5.68
N LEU A 213 19.79 -3.88 5.11
CA LEU A 213 18.96 -5.07 5.28
C LEU A 213 19.22 -5.68 6.65
N ARG A 214 18.16 -5.98 7.39
CA ARG A 214 18.20 -6.49 8.76
C ARG A 214 17.85 -7.97 8.78
N ASP A 215 18.64 -8.73 9.53
CA ASP A 215 18.40 -10.14 9.76
C ASP A 215 17.06 -10.36 10.47
N GLY A 216 16.33 -11.38 10.05
CA GLY A 216 15.02 -11.72 10.58
C GLY A 216 13.85 -10.83 10.13
N ALA A 217 14.12 -9.68 9.51
CA ALA A 217 13.06 -8.82 8.99
C ALA A 217 12.33 -9.47 7.81
N ALA A 218 11.00 -9.34 7.77
CA ALA A 218 10.21 -9.79 6.63
C ALA A 218 10.63 -9.04 5.37
N SER A 219 10.92 -9.79 4.33
CA SER A 219 11.55 -9.30 3.10
C SER A 219 10.79 -9.79 1.89
N LEU A 220 10.26 -8.87 1.09
CA LEU A 220 9.81 -9.15 -0.28
C LEU A 220 11.03 -9.06 -1.19
N VAL A 221 11.38 -10.18 -1.78
CA VAL A 221 12.52 -10.33 -2.69
C VAL A 221 12.01 -10.54 -4.09
N LEU A 222 12.38 -9.66 -5.01
CA LEU A 222 12.19 -9.91 -6.44
C LEU A 222 13.48 -10.48 -7.02
N ARG A 223 13.33 -11.53 -7.79
CA ARG A 223 14.45 -12.17 -8.49
C ARG A 223 14.63 -11.57 -9.88
N THR A 224 15.78 -11.80 -10.48
CA THR A 224 16.11 -11.29 -11.82
C THR A 224 15.19 -11.81 -12.92
N ASP A 225 14.51 -12.93 -12.67
CA ASP A 225 13.46 -13.45 -13.55
C ASP A 225 12.09 -12.82 -13.30
N GLY A 226 11.98 -11.92 -12.31
CA GLY A 226 10.76 -11.22 -11.92
C GLY A 226 9.80 -12.06 -11.08
N THR A 227 10.21 -13.21 -10.53
CA THR A 227 9.43 -13.93 -9.52
C THR A 227 9.63 -13.28 -8.15
N ALA A 228 8.57 -13.29 -7.32
CA ALA A 228 8.65 -12.82 -5.95
C ALA A 228 8.81 -13.97 -4.96
N ASP A 229 9.54 -13.69 -3.89
CA ASP A 229 9.61 -14.55 -2.70
C ASP A 229 9.44 -13.68 -1.44
N VAL A 230 8.95 -14.27 -0.36
CA VAL A 230 8.81 -13.61 0.95
C VAL A 230 9.43 -14.50 2.00
N GLY A 231 10.22 -13.89 2.91
CA GLY A 231 10.82 -14.63 4.01
C GLY A 231 11.54 -13.72 5.01
N ALA A 232 11.92 -14.25 6.14
CA ALA A 232 12.79 -13.56 7.07
C ALA A 232 14.22 -13.53 6.50
N TRP A 233 14.82 -12.35 6.49
CA TRP A 233 16.14 -12.13 5.89
C TRP A 233 17.22 -12.93 6.58
N ASN A 234 18.10 -13.52 5.78
CA ASN A 234 19.18 -14.44 6.19
C ASN A 234 18.71 -15.76 6.86
N SER A 235 17.40 -16.01 6.87
CA SER A 235 16.79 -17.28 7.26
C SER A 235 16.20 -17.98 6.02
N GLU A 236 14.99 -17.62 5.60
CA GLU A 236 14.31 -18.19 4.43
C GLU A 236 14.77 -17.56 3.11
N VAL A 237 15.06 -16.26 3.15
CA VAL A 237 15.55 -15.51 1.96
C VAL A 237 16.90 -14.85 2.29
N ARG A 238 17.76 -14.76 1.28
CA ARG A 238 19.10 -14.18 1.44
C ARG A 238 19.59 -13.57 0.15
N MET A 239 20.64 -12.74 0.23
CA MET A 239 21.30 -12.20 -0.94
C MET A 239 21.88 -13.32 -1.82
N GLY A 240 21.67 -13.19 -3.11
CA GLY A 240 22.20 -14.09 -4.14
C GLY A 240 22.36 -13.38 -5.48
N PRO A 241 23.01 -14.00 -6.45
CA PRO A 241 23.22 -13.41 -7.77
C PRO A 241 21.93 -13.21 -8.57
N ASP A 242 20.86 -13.88 -8.15
CA ASP A 242 19.53 -13.82 -8.74
C ASP A 242 18.60 -12.80 -8.06
N VAL A 243 19.06 -12.08 -7.04
CA VAL A 243 18.28 -11.05 -6.34
C VAL A 243 18.34 -9.74 -7.10
N ALA A 244 17.21 -9.27 -7.61
CA ALA A 244 17.07 -7.97 -8.27
C ALA A 244 16.75 -6.86 -7.27
N SER A 245 15.84 -7.10 -6.34
CA SER A 245 15.49 -6.13 -5.29
C SER A 245 15.03 -6.81 -4.01
N VAL A 246 15.18 -6.09 -2.89
CA VAL A 246 14.69 -6.49 -1.56
C VAL A 246 14.05 -5.28 -0.90
N ARG A 247 12.83 -5.44 -0.44
CA ARG A 247 12.12 -4.46 0.37
C ARG A 247 11.65 -5.11 1.68
N GLN A 248 12.17 -4.61 2.76
CA GLN A 248 11.82 -5.13 4.10
C GLN A 248 10.71 -4.31 4.73
N ASN A 249 9.86 -4.97 5.51
CA ASN A 249 8.86 -4.32 6.33
C ASN A 249 8.52 -5.19 7.54
N LEU A 250 8.87 -4.74 8.76
CA LEU A 250 8.52 -5.39 10.02
C LEU A 250 8.99 -6.85 10.10
N GLN A 251 8.10 -7.76 10.51
CA GLN A 251 8.34 -9.20 10.61
C GLN A 251 7.31 -10.00 9.80
N LEU A 252 7.52 -11.30 9.65
CA LEU A 252 6.58 -12.17 8.96
C LEU A 252 5.24 -12.20 9.69
N LEU A 253 4.17 -11.91 8.96
CA LEU A 253 2.80 -11.98 9.43
C LEU A 253 2.21 -13.39 9.26
N VAL A 254 2.62 -14.07 8.19
CA VAL A 254 2.33 -15.50 7.98
C VAL A 254 3.67 -16.19 7.79
N ASP A 255 3.89 -17.27 8.53
CA ASP A 255 5.07 -18.13 8.43
C ASP A 255 4.68 -19.60 8.52
N GLY A 256 5.22 -20.42 7.61
CA GLY A 256 4.84 -21.82 7.50
C GLY A 256 3.32 -22.05 7.29
N GLY A 257 2.62 -21.08 6.69
CA GLY A 257 1.17 -21.13 6.51
C GLY A 257 0.38 -20.87 7.79
N GLN A 258 1.00 -20.33 8.84
CA GLN A 258 0.36 -19.96 10.09
C GLN A 258 0.47 -18.46 10.34
N VAL A 259 -0.63 -17.86 10.79
CA VAL A 259 -0.61 -16.44 11.21
C VAL A 259 0.27 -16.31 12.44
N ASN A 260 1.13 -15.28 12.44
CA ASN A 260 2.01 -15.00 13.57
C ASN A 260 1.19 -14.81 14.85
N PRO A 261 1.47 -15.58 15.93
CA PRO A 261 0.68 -15.55 17.15
C PRO A 261 0.72 -14.17 17.86
N THR A 262 1.72 -13.33 17.59
CA THR A 262 1.80 -11.98 18.16
C THR A 262 0.94 -10.97 17.43
N CYS A 263 0.17 -11.35 16.41
CA CYS A 263 -0.70 -10.44 15.64
C CYS A 263 -1.74 -9.68 16.50
N SER A 264 -2.12 -10.26 17.67
CA SER A 264 -3.07 -9.62 18.61
C SER A 264 -2.41 -9.00 19.84
N THR A 265 -1.15 -9.32 20.12
CA THR A 265 -0.45 -8.94 21.36
C THR A 265 0.84 -8.17 21.11
N GLY A 266 1.36 -8.21 19.88
CA GLY A 266 2.56 -7.49 19.48
C GLY A 266 2.37 -5.99 19.49
N GLY A 267 3.47 -5.28 19.73
CA GLY A 267 3.51 -3.83 19.84
C GLY A 267 3.80 -3.14 18.50
N THR A 268 4.05 -1.84 18.60
CA THR A 268 4.35 -0.98 17.44
C THR A 268 5.67 -1.34 16.75
N SER A 269 6.62 -1.91 17.47
CA SER A 269 7.89 -2.41 16.89
C SER A 269 7.69 -3.61 15.97
N GLU A 270 6.63 -4.38 16.19
CA GLU A 270 6.34 -5.60 15.46
C GLU A 270 5.37 -5.39 14.32
N TRP A 271 4.37 -4.50 14.49
CA TRP A 271 3.25 -4.33 13.57
C TRP A 271 3.00 -2.87 13.14
N GLY A 272 3.96 -1.98 13.39
CA GLY A 272 3.85 -0.57 13.06
C GLY A 272 3.03 0.24 14.07
N SER A 273 3.22 1.56 14.00
CA SER A 273 2.53 2.50 14.87
C SER A 273 1.21 2.94 14.23
N THR A 274 0.09 2.68 14.91
CA THR A 274 -1.23 3.10 14.45
C THR A 274 -1.70 4.34 15.21
N ILE A 275 -2.58 5.12 14.58
CA ILE A 275 -3.19 6.29 15.20
C ILE A 275 -4.01 5.86 16.41
N GLY A 276 -3.71 6.42 17.59
CA GLY A 276 -4.41 6.08 18.82
C GLY A 276 -4.36 4.61 19.21
N GLN A 277 -3.34 3.87 18.75
CA GLN A 277 -3.22 2.41 18.91
C GLN A 277 -4.44 1.65 18.36
N ALA A 278 -5.07 2.19 17.31
CA ALA A 278 -6.24 1.59 16.69
C ALA A 278 -5.91 0.19 16.16
N ALA A 279 -6.72 -0.80 16.52
CA ALA A 279 -6.56 -2.17 16.04
C ALA A 279 -7.03 -2.33 14.60
N TYR A 280 -8.10 -1.65 14.23
CA TYR A 280 -8.75 -1.74 12.91
C TYR A 280 -8.51 -0.47 12.11
N ILE A 281 -7.71 -0.59 11.06
CA ILE A 281 -7.34 0.50 10.15
C ILE A 281 -7.28 -0.05 8.72
N ASP A 282 -6.97 0.80 7.76
CA ASP A 282 -6.58 0.33 6.44
C ASP A 282 -5.23 -0.41 6.54
N ARG A 283 -5.11 -1.56 5.87
CA ARG A 283 -3.88 -2.35 5.80
C ARG A 283 -3.72 -2.97 4.44
N SER A 284 -2.45 -3.17 4.06
CA SER A 284 -2.09 -4.02 2.93
C SER A 284 -1.03 -5.04 3.32
N GLY A 285 -0.98 -6.13 2.57
CA GLY A 285 0.00 -7.18 2.78
C GLY A 285 0.23 -7.97 1.50
N PHE A 286 1.37 -8.66 1.48
CA PHE A 286 1.79 -9.49 0.36
C PHE A 286 2.35 -10.81 0.87
N GLY A 287 2.17 -11.87 0.08
CA GLY A 287 2.75 -13.16 0.41
C GLY A 287 2.78 -14.10 -0.78
N VAL A 288 3.46 -15.22 -0.57
CA VAL A 288 3.61 -16.28 -1.56
C VAL A 288 3.00 -17.59 -1.06
N THR A 289 2.34 -18.32 -1.95
CA THR A 289 1.77 -19.63 -1.65
C THR A 289 2.82 -20.72 -1.84
N ALA A 290 2.52 -21.95 -1.38
CA ALA A 290 3.39 -23.11 -1.60
C ALA A 290 3.61 -23.43 -3.08
N THR A 291 2.70 -23.04 -3.96
CA THR A 291 2.81 -23.21 -5.42
C THR A 291 3.47 -22.02 -6.12
N GLY A 292 3.95 -21.02 -5.37
CA GLY A 292 4.58 -19.82 -5.88
C GLY A 292 3.62 -18.73 -6.35
N ALA A 293 2.29 -18.94 -6.26
CA ALA A 293 1.35 -17.86 -6.57
C ALA A 293 1.53 -16.71 -5.58
N GLU A 294 1.48 -15.49 -6.08
CA GLU A 294 1.71 -14.25 -5.35
C GLU A 294 0.37 -13.62 -4.98
N ILE A 295 0.20 -13.25 -3.72
CA ILE A 295 -1.06 -12.75 -3.17
C ILE A 295 -0.84 -11.37 -2.57
N TYR A 296 -1.59 -10.38 -3.06
CA TYR A 296 -1.71 -9.07 -2.42
C TYR A 296 -3.09 -8.94 -1.79
N VAL A 297 -3.15 -8.35 -0.60
CA VAL A 297 -4.38 -8.02 0.12
C VAL A 297 -4.36 -6.54 0.45
N GLY A 298 -5.47 -5.84 0.24
CA GLY A 298 -5.62 -4.45 0.66
C GLY A 298 -7.06 -4.13 1.04
N GLY A 299 -7.24 -3.32 2.07
CA GLY A 299 -8.58 -2.89 2.46
C GLY A 299 -8.68 -2.19 3.80
N PRO A 300 -9.87 -1.61 4.06
CA PRO A 300 -10.19 -0.94 5.31
C PRO A 300 -10.58 -1.91 6.42
N ALA A 301 -10.62 -1.40 7.65
CA ALA A 301 -11.08 -2.09 8.85
C ALA A 301 -10.38 -3.45 9.11
N LEU A 302 -9.10 -3.54 8.80
CA LEU A 302 -8.28 -4.71 9.04
C LEU A 302 -7.49 -4.57 10.35
N SER A 303 -7.57 -5.59 11.21
CA SER A 303 -6.54 -5.81 12.22
C SER A 303 -5.35 -6.57 11.62
N VAL A 304 -4.22 -6.60 12.32
CA VAL A 304 -3.06 -7.41 11.92
C VAL A 304 -3.46 -8.88 11.74
N CYS A 305 -4.21 -9.43 12.72
CA CYS A 305 -4.67 -10.83 12.66
C CYS A 305 -5.63 -11.08 11.50
N THR A 306 -6.52 -10.12 11.20
CA THR A 306 -7.47 -10.25 10.09
C THR A 306 -6.73 -10.27 8.75
N LEU A 307 -5.74 -9.37 8.56
CA LEU A 307 -4.89 -9.38 7.38
C LEU A 307 -4.14 -10.71 7.24
N GLY A 308 -3.51 -11.18 8.34
CA GLY A 308 -2.82 -12.47 8.35
C GLY A 308 -3.76 -13.64 8.02
N ARG A 309 -4.98 -13.63 8.54
CA ARG A 309 -5.98 -14.67 8.26
C ARG A 309 -6.40 -14.68 6.79
N ILE A 310 -6.64 -13.52 6.18
CA ILE A 310 -6.98 -13.45 4.75
C ILE A 310 -5.84 -13.98 3.88
N LEU A 311 -4.58 -13.60 4.20
CA LEU A 311 -3.41 -14.14 3.51
C LEU A 311 -3.33 -15.67 3.67
N GLN A 312 -3.52 -16.19 4.88
CA GLN A 312 -3.52 -17.63 5.16
C GLN A 312 -4.62 -18.35 4.36
N ASP A 313 -5.85 -17.83 4.37
CA ASP A 313 -6.99 -18.43 3.65
C ASP A 313 -6.81 -18.38 2.13
N ALA A 314 -6.01 -17.41 1.62
CA ALA A 314 -5.56 -17.37 0.22
C ALA A 314 -4.42 -18.36 -0.10
N GLY A 315 -4.00 -19.17 0.88
CA GLY A 315 -2.97 -20.20 0.71
C GLY A 315 -1.54 -19.71 0.88
N VAL A 316 -1.35 -18.50 1.41
CA VAL A 316 -0.02 -17.94 1.68
C VAL A 316 0.71 -18.76 2.74
N VAL A 317 1.94 -19.17 2.42
CA VAL A 317 2.82 -19.87 3.36
C VAL A 317 3.83 -18.93 4.01
N ARG A 318 4.21 -17.84 3.34
CA ARG A 318 5.00 -16.74 3.90
C ARG A 318 4.43 -15.42 3.41
N GLY A 319 4.14 -14.53 4.35
CA GLY A 319 3.52 -13.25 4.07
C GLY A 319 3.92 -12.17 5.06
N MET A 320 3.79 -10.93 4.62
CA MET A 320 4.17 -9.74 5.38
C MET A 320 3.15 -8.62 5.21
N GLU A 321 3.11 -7.73 6.18
CA GLU A 321 2.40 -6.45 6.07
C GLU A 321 3.19 -5.49 5.19
N LEU A 322 2.52 -4.65 4.40
CA LEU A 322 3.13 -3.58 3.60
C LEU A 322 2.88 -2.22 4.22
N ASP A 323 1.76 -1.55 3.91
CA ASP A 323 1.44 -0.24 4.48
C ASP A 323 0.12 -0.28 5.25
N ILE A 324 -0.05 0.70 6.17
CA ILE A 324 -1.21 0.81 7.06
C ILE A 324 -1.88 2.18 6.96
N ASN A 325 -1.49 3.00 6.02
CA ASN A 325 -2.04 4.33 5.84
C ASN A 325 -2.91 4.38 4.57
N PRO A 326 -4.22 4.73 4.70
CA PRO A 326 -5.16 4.73 3.57
C PRO A 326 -4.74 5.65 2.41
N ALA A 327 -3.90 6.65 2.66
CA ALA A 327 -3.38 7.52 1.62
C ALA A 327 -2.35 6.83 0.70
N TRP A 328 -1.79 5.68 1.12
CA TRP A 328 -0.73 4.98 0.40
C TRP A 328 -1.13 3.57 -0.03
N ILE A 329 -2.08 2.94 0.67
CA ILE A 329 -2.56 1.61 0.29
C ILE A 329 -3.28 1.70 -1.04
N SER A 330 -2.79 0.93 -2.00
CA SER A 330 -3.34 0.88 -3.35
C SER A 330 -3.14 -0.49 -3.96
N GLY A 331 -4.17 -0.99 -4.61
CA GLY A 331 -4.11 -2.18 -5.43
C GLY A 331 -4.90 -1.95 -6.71
N THR A 332 -4.22 -1.94 -7.84
CA THR A 332 -4.85 -1.69 -9.14
C THR A 332 -4.51 -2.83 -10.08
N TYR A 333 -5.50 -3.35 -10.78
CA TYR A 333 -5.31 -4.24 -11.93
C TYR A 333 -5.71 -3.51 -13.21
N PHE A 334 -5.15 -3.95 -14.33
CA PHE A 334 -5.36 -3.29 -15.61
C PHE A 334 -6.02 -4.25 -16.59
N HIS A 335 -7.10 -3.80 -17.21
CA HIS A 335 -7.61 -4.50 -18.37
C HIS A 335 -6.72 -4.15 -19.56
N ASP A 336 -6.34 -5.20 -20.30
CA ASP A 336 -5.53 -5.08 -21.50
C ASP A 336 -6.29 -4.27 -22.57
N PRO A 337 -5.89 -3.05 -22.87
CA PRO A 337 -6.33 -2.43 -24.09
C PRO A 337 -5.47 -3.02 -25.21
N PRO A 338 -6.05 -3.48 -26.30
CA PRO A 338 -5.27 -3.90 -27.45
C PRO A 338 -4.38 -2.76 -28.00
N HIS A 339 -4.74 -1.50 -27.74
CA HIS A 339 -3.99 -0.29 -28.10
C HIS A 339 -4.38 0.87 -27.18
N GLY A 340 -3.40 1.62 -26.69
CA GLY A 340 -3.65 2.83 -25.90
C GLY A 340 -3.09 2.78 -24.46
N VAL A 341 -3.49 3.75 -23.65
CA VAL A 341 -3.11 3.81 -22.23
C VAL A 341 -3.95 2.78 -21.46
N PRO A 342 -3.33 1.91 -20.65
CA PRO A 342 -4.07 0.94 -19.84
C PRO A 342 -5.07 1.60 -18.91
N THR A 343 -6.26 1.00 -18.79
CA THR A 343 -7.26 1.45 -17.83
C THR A 343 -7.13 0.65 -16.54
N GLY A 344 -6.81 1.34 -15.44
CA GLY A 344 -6.69 0.74 -14.12
C GLY A 344 -8.03 0.69 -13.38
N TYR A 345 -8.21 -0.35 -12.57
CA TYR A 345 -9.38 -0.59 -11.74
C TYR A 345 -8.96 -0.83 -10.29
N ARG A 346 -9.62 -0.17 -9.35
CA ARG A 346 -9.39 -0.37 -7.92
C ARG A 346 -9.68 -1.81 -7.51
N LEU A 347 -8.87 -2.32 -6.61
CA LEU A 347 -9.05 -3.65 -6.06
C LEU A 347 -10.24 -3.71 -5.08
N TYR A 348 -10.52 -2.63 -4.36
CA TYR A 348 -11.64 -2.53 -3.41
C TYR A 348 -12.27 -1.13 -3.45
N PRO A 349 -13.59 -1.01 -3.10
CA PRO A 349 -14.34 0.24 -3.31
C PRO A 349 -13.84 1.44 -2.51
N ALA A 350 -13.36 1.22 -1.29
CA ALA A 350 -12.92 2.28 -0.37
C ALA A 350 -11.48 2.77 -0.62
N GLU A 351 -10.79 2.24 -1.62
CA GLU A 351 -9.44 2.64 -1.97
C GLU A 351 -9.38 4.13 -2.32
N GLN A 352 -8.56 4.89 -1.58
CA GLN A 352 -8.45 6.35 -1.76
C GLN A 352 -7.51 6.73 -2.91
N VAL A 353 -6.55 5.88 -3.21
CA VAL A 353 -5.58 6.10 -4.28
C VAL A 353 -6.26 5.92 -5.65
N SER A 354 -5.96 6.83 -6.58
CA SER A 354 -6.48 6.74 -7.94
C SER A 354 -5.89 5.53 -8.68
N PRO A 355 -6.67 4.78 -9.49
CA PRO A 355 -6.11 3.74 -10.35
C PRO A 355 -5.06 4.25 -11.35
N GLN A 356 -5.04 5.54 -11.65
CA GLN A 356 -4.05 6.19 -12.50
C GLN A 356 -2.88 6.80 -11.71
N HIS A 357 -2.80 6.57 -10.40
CA HIS A 357 -1.78 7.16 -9.54
C HIS A 357 -0.36 6.95 -10.11
N TYR A 358 -0.03 5.74 -10.49
CA TYR A 358 1.30 5.38 -10.97
C TYR A 358 1.60 5.79 -12.42
N PHE A 359 0.66 6.40 -13.14
CA PHE A 359 0.96 7.05 -14.43
C PHE A 359 1.63 8.42 -14.27
N THR A 360 1.68 8.94 -13.06
CA THR A 360 2.48 10.10 -12.66
C THR A 360 3.54 9.67 -11.66
N PRO A 361 4.63 10.43 -11.46
CA PRO A 361 5.64 10.07 -10.48
C PRO A 361 5.05 9.84 -9.08
N SER A 362 5.32 8.69 -8.49
CA SER A 362 4.96 8.39 -7.10
C SER A 362 6.00 8.95 -6.16
N SER A 363 5.59 9.50 -5.02
CA SER A 363 6.50 9.95 -3.97
C SER A 363 7.13 8.79 -3.21
N ARG A 364 6.47 7.63 -3.18
CA ARG A 364 6.87 6.42 -2.46
C ARG A 364 7.11 5.25 -3.41
N ASP A 365 7.89 4.26 -2.95
CA ASP A 365 8.14 3.04 -3.69
C ASP A 365 6.87 2.18 -3.86
N TRP A 366 6.82 1.43 -4.95
CA TRP A 366 5.67 0.64 -5.35
C TRP A 366 6.09 -0.52 -6.24
N TYR A 367 5.20 -1.47 -6.44
CA TYR A 367 5.43 -2.65 -7.26
C TYR A 367 4.55 -2.67 -8.49
N ALA A 368 5.13 -3.10 -9.61
CA ALA A 368 4.42 -3.36 -10.86
C ALA A 368 4.57 -4.80 -11.29
N TRP A 369 3.50 -5.38 -11.81
CA TRP A 369 3.48 -6.70 -12.43
C TRP A 369 3.13 -6.59 -13.91
N TYR A 370 3.99 -7.14 -14.75
CA TYR A 370 3.89 -7.10 -16.20
C TYR A 370 3.63 -8.49 -16.77
N ILE A 371 2.81 -8.57 -17.82
CA ILE A 371 2.66 -9.82 -18.59
C ILE A 371 4.01 -10.24 -19.15
N ARG A 372 4.37 -11.51 -18.98
CA ARG A 372 5.57 -12.08 -19.58
C ARG A 372 5.40 -12.20 -21.09
N SER A 373 6.43 -11.82 -21.85
CA SER A 373 6.47 -12.01 -23.30
C SER A 373 6.49 -13.48 -23.70
N SER A 374 6.98 -14.35 -22.82
CA SER A 374 6.92 -15.81 -22.95
C SER A 374 6.63 -16.42 -21.58
N PRO A 375 5.66 -17.32 -21.44
CA PRO A 375 5.36 -18.00 -20.18
C PRO A 375 6.57 -18.78 -19.67
N MET A 376 6.80 -18.74 -18.35
CA MET A 376 7.81 -19.62 -17.73
C MET A 376 7.29 -21.05 -17.69
N THR A 377 8.16 -21.99 -18.01
CA THR A 377 7.91 -23.41 -17.77
C THR A 377 8.20 -23.70 -16.29
N VAL A 378 7.17 -23.81 -15.49
CA VAL A 378 7.32 -24.26 -14.09
C VAL A 378 7.71 -25.73 -14.13
N ARG A 379 8.97 -26.03 -13.76
CA ARG A 379 9.35 -27.43 -13.49
C ARG A 379 8.72 -27.81 -12.15
N SER A 380 7.79 -28.76 -12.16
CA SER A 380 7.33 -29.43 -10.95
C SER A 380 8.54 -30.10 -10.28
N GLN A 381 8.90 -29.67 -9.09
CA GLN A 381 9.83 -30.38 -8.20
C GLN A 381 9.07 -31.48 -7.45
#